data_34af61ff2a7af821e1159cae362c0738
#
_entry.id   34af61ff2a7af821e1159cae362c0738
#
_cell.length_a   1.000
_cell.length_b   1.000
_cell.length_c   1.000
_cell.angle_alpha   90.00
_cell.angle_beta   90.00
_cell.angle_gamma   90.00
#
_symmetry.space_group_name_H-M   'P 1'
#
loop_
_entity.id
_entity.type
_entity.pdbx_description
1 polymer ?
#
loop_
_entity_poly.entity_id
_entity_poly.type
_entity_poly.pdbx_seq_one_letter_code
_entity_poly.pdbx_strand_id
1 'polypeptide(L)'
;LCTISIVAAFSLLNAETASDFTLNDNPLVSEGYAQLEAGQPDDALIAFGKALEVNSNDLSARLGQALIYADMERHHDALASYDLIIKRYPNHAFAWNGHGLAAFNLGDFDTALSSFQMATVDQPVNGFFYESLAWTQMCRGEFSAAAESAKIASLMYSRKGETSAYPLLIAYFSYHETGNAKNALTTLRYANKNKPVNQWPAPVIDYLSEKIDESDLISFVTNSAEETEAHTYIGLYLRLLGQNDEASQHLKWVSNYGNPNVFEYTLARAINLQTNVAAIAH
;
A
#
# COMPACT_ATOMS: atom_id res chain seq x y z
N LEU A 1 2.14 -7.38 -5.84
CA LEU A 1 0.69 -7.30 -6.09
C LEU A 1 0.00 -6.55 -4.93
N CYS A 2 0.27 -5.25 -4.76
CA CYS A 2 -0.44 -4.39 -3.80
C CYS A 2 -1.72 -3.76 -4.37
N THR A 3 -2.12 -4.11 -5.58
CA THR A 3 -3.49 -3.87 -6.00
C THR A 3 -4.34 -4.97 -5.38
N ILE A 4 -4.96 -4.69 -4.24
CA ILE A 4 -6.17 -5.44 -3.90
C ILE A 4 -7.11 -5.14 -5.07
N SER A 5 -7.20 -6.08 -6.03
CA SER A 5 -8.19 -5.92 -7.10
C SER A 5 -9.54 -5.71 -6.42
N ILE A 6 -10.42 -4.92 -7.03
CA ILE A 6 -11.79 -4.70 -6.53
C ILE A 6 -12.42 -6.03 -6.08
N VAL A 7 -12.15 -7.12 -6.83
CA VAL A 7 -12.61 -8.49 -6.53
C VAL A 7 -11.99 -9.04 -5.25
N ALA A 8 -10.70 -8.79 -4.98
CA ALA A 8 -10.05 -9.25 -3.74
C ALA A 8 -10.46 -8.39 -2.54
N ALA A 9 -10.61 -7.07 -2.71
CA ALA A 9 -11.16 -6.19 -1.68
C ALA A 9 -12.60 -6.59 -1.33
N PHE A 10 -13.41 -6.96 -2.33
CA PHE A 10 -14.76 -7.45 -2.16
C PHE A 10 -14.81 -8.82 -1.45
N SER A 11 -13.90 -9.73 -1.80
CA SER A 11 -13.79 -11.03 -1.12
C SER A 11 -13.35 -10.89 0.35
N LEU A 12 -12.46 -9.96 0.66
CA LEU A 12 -12.05 -9.63 2.02
C LEU A 12 -13.17 -8.91 2.79
N LEU A 13 -13.90 -8.00 2.14
CA LEU A 13 -15.08 -7.35 2.72
C LEU A 13 -16.14 -8.39 3.10
N ASN A 14 -16.41 -9.36 2.23
CA ASN A 14 -17.42 -10.40 2.47
C ASN A 14 -16.98 -11.44 3.51
N ALA A 15 -15.69 -11.73 3.64
CA ALA A 15 -15.19 -12.75 4.57
C ALA A 15 -15.18 -12.28 6.04
N GLU A 16 -14.95 -10.99 6.30
CA GLU A 16 -14.83 -10.45 7.67
C GLU A 16 -16.08 -9.74 8.17
N THR A 17 -16.99 -9.33 7.28
CA THR A 17 -18.24 -8.62 7.64
C THR A 17 -19.49 -9.48 7.55
N ALA A 18 -19.36 -10.78 7.38
CA ALA A 18 -20.49 -11.71 7.24
C ALA A 18 -21.49 -11.67 8.40
N SER A 19 -21.18 -11.02 9.53
CA SER A 19 -22.11 -10.80 10.64
C SER A 19 -22.86 -9.46 10.58
N ASP A 20 -22.34 -8.44 9.89
CA ASP A 20 -22.93 -7.09 9.81
C ASP A 20 -23.34 -6.67 8.39
N PHE A 21 -22.83 -7.37 7.36
CA PHE A 21 -23.25 -7.18 5.98
C PHE A 21 -24.39 -8.16 5.64
N THR A 22 -25.59 -7.85 6.06
CA THR A 22 -26.73 -8.24 5.24
C THR A 22 -26.50 -7.57 3.89
N LEU A 23 -26.20 -8.36 2.83
CA LEU A 23 -26.36 -7.92 1.45
C LEU A 23 -27.68 -7.20 1.45
N ASN A 24 -27.63 -5.88 1.38
CA ASN A 24 -28.81 -5.05 1.46
C ASN A 24 -29.71 -5.56 0.34
N ASP A 25 -30.99 -5.85 0.62
CA ASP A 25 -31.98 -6.28 -0.39
C ASP A 25 -32.20 -5.21 -1.47
N ASN A 26 -31.28 -4.25 -1.61
CA ASN A 26 -31.32 -3.21 -2.61
C ASN A 26 -30.81 -3.77 -3.95
N PRO A 27 -31.72 -4.00 -4.93
CA PRO A 27 -31.33 -4.57 -6.22
C PRO A 27 -30.26 -3.75 -6.96
N LEU A 28 -30.25 -2.41 -6.76
CA LEU A 28 -29.29 -1.52 -7.40
C LEU A 28 -27.87 -1.72 -6.84
N VAL A 29 -27.73 -2.07 -5.56
CA VAL A 29 -26.42 -2.40 -4.97
C VAL A 29 -25.92 -3.73 -5.54
N SER A 30 -26.78 -4.73 -5.62
CA SER A 30 -26.45 -6.03 -6.21
C SER A 30 -26.10 -5.90 -7.69
N GLU A 31 -26.81 -5.07 -8.45
CA GLU A 31 -26.47 -4.72 -9.83
C GLU A 31 -25.09 -4.08 -9.94
N GLY A 32 -24.79 -3.08 -9.08
CA GLY A 32 -23.49 -2.41 -9.07
C GLY A 32 -22.34 -3.37 -8.86
N TYR A 33 -22.44 -4.28 -7.90
CA TYR A 33 -21.40 -5.29 -7.68
C TYR A 33 -21.31 -6.32 -8.82
N ALA A 34 -22.41 -6.71 -9.42
CA ALA A 34 -22.42 -7.58 -10.61
C ALA A 34 -21.71 -6.93 -11.81
N GLN A 35 -21.91 -5.62 -12.01
CA GLN A 35 -21.19 -4.86 -13.04
C GLN A 35 -19.68 -4.78 -12.76
N LEU A 36 -19.28 -4.62 -11.48
CA LEU A 36 -17.87 -4.68 -11.09
C LEU A 36 -17.23 -6.04 -11.40
N GLU A 37 -17.92 -7.12 -11.07
CA GLU A 37 -17.43 -8.48 -11.40
C GLU A 37 -17.33 -8.70 -12.90
N ALA A 38 -18.21 -8.05 -13.69
CA ALA A 38 -18.17 -8.07 -15.15
C ALA A 38 -17.08 -7.14 -15.76
N GLY A 39 -16.33 -6.40 -14.94
CA GLY A 39 -15.32 -5.45 -15.41
C GLY A 39 -15.90 -4.17 -16.02
N GLN A 40 -17.10 -3.75 -15.58
CA GLN A 40 -17.83 -2.58 -16.08
C GLN A 40 -17.96 -1.51 -14.97
N PRO A 41 -16.86 -0.83 -14.57
CA PRO A 41 -16.86 0.10 -13.44
C PRO A 41 -17.76 1.32 -13.65
N ASP A 42 -17.90 1.82 -14.87
CA ASP A 42 -18.77 2.96 -15.17
C ASP A 42 -20.25 2.60 -14.95
N ASP A 43 -20.69 1.43 -15.39
CA ASP A 43 -22.06 0.94 -15.18
C ASP A 43 -22.30 0.68 -13.68
N ALA A 44 -21.31 0.16 -12.97
CA ALA A 44 -21.37 -0.01 -11.53
C ALA A 44 -21.53 1.33 -10.78
N LEU A 45 -20.80 2.38 -11.19
CA LEU A 45 -20.93 3.73 -10.62
C LEU A 45 -22.35 4.27 -10.82
N ILE A 46 -22.96 4.02 -11.98
CA ILE A 46 -24.36 4.42 -12.26
C ILE A 46 -25.33 3.68 -11.32
N ALA A 47 -25.16 2.38 -11.14
CA ALA A 47 -26.01 1.57 -10.28
C ALA A 47 -25.87 2.01 -8.80
N PHE A 48 -24.64 2.18 -8.29
CA PHE A 48 -24.42 2.70 -6.94
C PHE A 48 -24.93 4.13 -6.77
N GLY A 49 -24.81 4.99 -7.80
CA GLY A 49 -25.36 6.34 -7.79
C GLY A 49 -26.86 6.33 -7.57
N LYS A 50 -27.59 5.53 -8.34
CA LYS A 50 -29.04 5.35 -8.17
C LYS A 50 -29.42 4.79 -6.78
N ALA A 51 -28.63 3.83 -6.27
CA ALA A 51 -28.83 3.31 -4.92
C ALA A 51 -28.70 4.41 -3.86
N LEU A 52 -27.72 5.31 -4.01
CA LEU A 52 -27.50 6.44 -3.10
C LEU A 52 -28.51 7.58 -3.26
N GLU A 53 -29.16 7.72 -4.42
CA GLU A 53 -30.32 8.62 -4.58
C GLU A 53 -31.53 8.13 -3.76
N VAL A 54 -31.72 6.81 -3.66
CA VAL A 54 -32.77 6.19 -2.85
C VAL A 54 -32.41 6.21 -1.36
N ASN A 55 -31.18 5.86 -1.02
CA ASN A 55 -30.67 5.87 0.35
C ASN A 55 -29.25 6.42 0.38
N SER A 56 -29.11 7.71 0.67
CA SER A 56 -27.81 8.41 0.72
C SER A 56 -26.83 7.84 1.77
N ASN A 57 -27.31 7.01 2.69
CA ASN A 57 -26.52 6.37 3.74
C ASN A 57 -26.26 4.88 3.45
N ASP A 58 -26.53 4.40 2.25
CA ASP A 58 -26.24 3.01 1.88
C ASP A 58 -24.72 2.78 1.90
N LEU A 59 -24.27 2.04 2.92
CA LEU A 59 -22.85 1.78 3.14
C LEU A 59 -22.25 0.99 1.99
N SER A 60 -22.95 -0.05 1.51
CA SER A 60 -22.46 -0.92 0.45
C SER A 60 -22.29 -0.18 -0.88
N ALA A 61 -23.28 0.65 -1.25
CA ALA A 61 -23.20 1.47 -2.45
C ALA A 61 -22.04 2.48 -2.36
N ARG A 62 -21.85 3.10 -1.19
CA ARG A 62 -20.77 4.09 -1.01
C ARG A 62 -19.39 3.46 -0.99
N LEU A 63 -19.24 2.29 -0.38
CA LEU A 63 -17.99 1.52 -0.43
C LEU A 63 -17.68 1.10 -1.87
N GLY A 64 -18.67 0.63 -2.62
CA GLY A 64 -18.52 0.30 -4.04
C GLY A 64 -18.03 1.48 -4.87
N GLN A 65 -18.63 2.66 -4.69
CA GLN A 65 -18.15 3.89 -5.36
C GLN A 65 -16.72 4.24 -4.97
N ALA A 66 -16.40 4.21 -3.67
CA ALA A 66 -15.08 4.57 -3.18
C ALA A 66 -13.98 3.64 -3.74
N LEU A 67 -14.26 2.33 -3.80
CA LEU A 67 -13.36 1.35 -4.39
C LEU A 67 -13.14 1.60 -5.89
N ILE A 68 -14.20 1.88 -6.65
CA ILE A 68 -14.09 2.19 -8.08
C ILE A 68 -13.25 3.46 -8.29
N TYR A 69 -13.52 4.52 -7.53
CA TYR A 69 -12.74 5.75 -7.65
C TYR A 69 -11.26 5.52 -7.32
N ALA A 70 -10.95 4.70 -6.33
CA ALA A 70 -9.57 4.34 -6.00
C ALA A 70 -8.89 3.56 -7.14
N ASP A 71 -9.58 2.58 -7.74
CA ASP A 71 -9.08 1.78 -8.85
C ASP A 71 -8.89 2.60 -10.14
N MET A 72 -9.74 3.60 -10.36
CA MET A 72 -9.62 4.56 -11.45
C MET A 72 -8.60 5.69 -11.17
N GLU A 73 -7.80 5.60 -10.11
CA GLU A 73 -6.85 6.62 -9.66
C GLU A 73 -7.49 7.99 -9.36
N ARG A 74 -8.81 8.03 -9.19
CA ARG A 74 -9.56 9.22 -8.80
C ARG A 74 -9.51 9.41 -7.28
N HIS A 75 -8.30 9.58 -6.75
CA HIS A 75 -8.04 9.55 -5.31
C HIS A 75 -8.78 10.62 -4.52
N HIS A 76 -9.02 11.81 -5.09
CA HIS A 76 -9.84 12.84 -4.44
C HIS A 76 -11.31 12.41 -4.28
N ASP A 77 -11.89 11.75 -5.28
CA ASP A 77 -13.26 11.25 -5.21
C ASP A 77 -13.37 10.05 -4.24
N ALA A 78 -12.35 9.18 -4.24
CA ALA A 78 -12.23 8.09 -3.28
C ALA A 78 -12.18 8.63 -1.85
N LEU A 79 -11.29 9.60 -1.58
CA LEU A 79 -11.15 10.24 -0.28
C LEU A 79 -12.48 10.83 0.20
N ALA A 80 -13.16 11.62 -0.63
CA ALA A 80 -14.46 12.21 -0.32
C ALA A 80 -15.55 11.15 -0.02
N SER A 81 -15.51 10.02 -0.73
CA SER A 81 -16.46 8.92 -0.49
C SER A 81 -16.16 8.21 0.83
N TYR A 82 -14.89 7.95 1.14
CA TYR A 82 -14.50 7.37 2.43
C TYR A 82 -14.75 8.33 3.59
N ASP A 83 -14.57 9.64 3.43
CA ASP A 83 -14.94 10.65 4.44
C ASP A 83 -16.40 10.52 4.89
N LEU A 84 -17.31 10.33 3.94
CA LEU A 84 -18.73 10.15 4.25
C LEU A 84 -19.00 8.84 4.98
N ILE A 85 -18.22 7.79 4.70
CA ILE A 85 -18.33 6.50 5.39
C ILE A 85 -17.84 6.63 6.82
N ILE A 86 -16.60 7.10 7.04
CA ILE A 86 -15.99 7.18 8.39
C ILE A 86 -16.72 8.15 9.30
N LYS A 87 -17.31 9.22 8.74
CA LYS A 87 -18.17 10.14 9.50
C LYS A 87 -19.40 9.43 10.06
N ARG A 88 -19.98 8.49 9.34
CA ARG A 88 -21.20 7.77 9.73
C ARG A 88 -20.89 6.50 10.49
N TYR A 89 -19.79 5.83 10.13
CA TYR A 89 -19.34 4.56 10.67
C TYR A 89 -17.87 4.69 11.14
N PRO A 90 -17.63 5.37 12.28
CA PRO A 90 -16.28 5.72 12.74
C PRO A 90 -15.41 4.51 13.11
N ASN A 91 -16.01 3.33 13.32
CA ASN A 91 -15.31 2.09 13.65
C ASN A 91 -15.22 1.15 12.43
N HIS A 92 -15.26 1.69 11.21
CA HIS A 92 -15.16 0.89 10.00
C HIS A 92 -13.70 0.84 9.51
N ALA A 93 -12.94 -0.14 9.97
CA ALA A 93 -11.50 -0.26 9.72
C ALA A 93 -11.12 -0.21 8.23
N PHE A 94 -11.87 -0.90 7.36
CA PHE A 94 -11.60 -0.88 5.91
C PHE A 94 -11.85 0.49 5.28
N ALA A 95 -12.84 1.24 5.76
CA ALA A 95 -13.06 2.60 5.27
C ALA A 95 -11.92 3.52 5.72
N TRP A 96 -11.43 3.39 6.93
CA TRP A 96 -10.25 4.09 7.39
C TRP A 96 -9.01 3.73 6.57
N ASN A 97 -8.82 2.44 6.28
CA ASN A 97 -7.70 2.01 5.43
C ASN A 97 -7.83 2.56 4.00
N GLY A 98 -9.00 2.48 3.38
CA GLY A 98 -9.24 3.03 2.04
C GLY A 98 -9.05 4.55 1.99
N HIS A 99 -9.50 5.28 3.03
CA HIS A 99 -9.25 6.71 3.21
C HIS A 99 -7.74 6.99 3.30
N GLY A 100 -7.02 6.20 4.09
CA GLY A 100 -5.56 6.30 4.22
C GLY A 100 -4.82 6.03 2.90
N LEU A 101 -5.23 5.03 2.12
CA LEU A 101 -4.63 4.72 0.82
C LEU A 101 -4.87 5.85 -0.19
N ALA A 102 -6.07 6.42 -0.24
CA ALA A 102 -6.36 7.55 -1.10
C ALA A 102 -5.51 8.78 -0.74
N ALA A 103 -5.39 9.10 0.55
CA ALA A 103 -4.53 10.17 1.04
C ALA A 103 -3.05 9.91 0.76
N PHE A 104 -2.57 8.67 0.95
CA PHE A 104 -1.20 8.26 0.66
C PHE A 104 -0.84 8.48 -0.82
N ASN A 105 -1.71 8.08 -1.74
CA ASN A 105 -1.49 8.26 -3.18
C ASN A 105 -1.52 9.74 -3.60
N LEU A 106 -2.25 10.59 -2.87
CA LEU A 106 -2.21 12.05 -3.03
C LEU A 106 -0.96 12.71 -2.42
N GLY A 107 -0.16 11.97 -1.64
CA GLY A 107 0.98 12.49 -0.91
C GLY A 107 0.61 13.22 0.39
N ASP A 108 -0.65 13.15 0.81
CA ASP A 108 -1.09 13.67 2.11
C ASP A 108 -0.80 12.62 3.21
N PHE A 109 0.47 12.58 3.60
CA PHE A 109 0.95 11.60 4.57
C PHE A 109 0.45 11.85 5.99
N ASP A 110 0.01 13.04 6.35
CA ASP A 110 -0.57 13.34 7.67
C ASP A 110 -1.96 12.71 7.78
N THR A 111 -2.80 12.90 6.76
CA THR A 111 -4.11 12.26 6.66
C THR A 111 -3.99 10.75 6.55
N ALA A 112 -3.05 10.24 5.74
CA ALA A 112 -2.79 8.81 5.61
C ALA A 112 -2.38 8.18 6.94
N LEU A 113 -1.43 8.79 7.67
CA LEU A 113 -0.96 8.31 8.97
C LEU A 113 -2.11 8.17 9.97
N SER A 114 -2.91 9.23 10.15
CA SER A 114 -4.04 9.21 11.09
C SER A 114 -5.09 8.16 10.70
N SER A 115 -5.36 8.00 9.41
CA SER A 115 -6.34 7.03 8.92
C SER A 115 -5.89 5.58 9.14
N PHE A 116 -4.63 5.26 8.84
CA PHE A 116 -4.10 3.92 9.10
C PHE A 116 -3.99 3.62 10.59
N GLN A 117 -3.69 4.61 11.44
CA GLN A 117 -3.75 4.44 12.89
C GLN A 117 -5.15 4.05 13.34
N MET A 118 -6.20 4.72 12.85
CA MET A 118 -7.58 4.36 13.15
C MET A 118 -7.92 2.95 12.66
N ALA A 119 -7.50 2.57 11.44
CA ALA A 119 -7.71 1.22 10.92
C ALA A 119 -7.06 0.15 11.83
N THR A 120 -5.84 0.40 12.34
CA THR A 120 -5.15 -0.55 13.24
C THR A 120 -5.78 -0.62 14.64
N VAL A 121 -6.44 0.45 15.11
CA VAL A 121 -7.19 0.44 16.38
C VAL A 121 -8.45 -0.42 16.24
N ASP A 122 -9.17 -0.29 15.14
CA ASP A 122 -10.43 -1.02 14.93
C ASP A 122 -10.20 -2.50 14.58
N GLN A 123 -9.10 -2.81 13.86
CA GLN A 123 -8.70 -4.18 13.53
C GLN A 123 -7.21 -4.43 13.82
N PRO A 124 -6.84 -4.65 15.09
CA PRO A 124 -5.44 -4.78 15.51
C PRO A 124 -4.73 -6.06 15.08
N VAL A 125 -5.44 -6.96 14.39
CA VAL A 125 -4.88 -8.22 13.88
C VAL A 125 -4.66 -8.23 12.36
N ASN A 126 -4.92 -7.12 11.67
CA ASN A 126 -4.77 -7.00 10.23
C ASN A 126 -3.34 -6.54 9.88
N GLY A 127 -2.54 -7.45 9.31
CA GLY A 127 -1.15 -7.18 8.95
C GLY A 127 -1.01 -6.09 7.89
N PHE A 128 -1.94 -6.03 6.93
CA PHE A 128 -1.91 -5.04 5.85
C PHE A 128 -2.07 -3.59 6.36
N PHE A 129 -2.88 -3.37 7.39
CA PHE A 129 -3.05 -2.03 7.95
C PHE A 129 -1.77 -1.52 8.62
N TYR A 130 -1.03 -2.40 9.31
CA TYR A 130 0.28 -2.06 9.86
C TYR A 130 1.36 -1.89 8.76
N GLU A 131 1.27 -2.64 7.68
CA GLU A 131 2.16 -2.48 6.53
C GLU A 131 1.94 -1.12 5.86
N SER A 132 0.68 -0.72 5.61
CA SER A 132 0.33 0.60 5.07
C SER A 132 0.78 1.75 5.99
N LEU A 133 0.62 1.55 7.31
CA LEU A 133 1.13 2.49 8.31
C LEU A 133 2.65 2.64 8.24
N ALA A 134 3.37 1.52 8.10
CA ALA A 134 4.83 1.52 8.01
C ALA A 134 5.34 2.22 6.74
N TRP A 135 4.72 2.00 5.59
CA TRP A 135 5.02 2.73 4.35
C TRP A 135 4.84 4.24 4.51
N THR A 136 3.74 4.66 5.14
CA THR A 136 3.47 6.09 5.39
C THR A 136 4.53 6.70 6.30
N GLN A 137 4.93 5.99 7.35
CA GLN A 137 5.98 6.43 8.27
C GLN A 137 7.34 6.53 7.57
N MET A 138 7.66 5.63 6.63
CA MET A 138 8.85 5.76 5.78
C MET A 138 8.82 7.03 4.93
N CYS A 139 7.70 7.32 4.27
CA CYS A 139 7.53 8.54 3.47
C CYS A 139 7.69 9.83 4.30
N ARG A 140 7.36 9.78 5.59
CA ARG A 140 7.52 10.88 6.55
C ARG A 140 8.91 10.98 7.17
N GLY A 141 9.79 9.99 6.92
CA GLY A 141 11.10 9.88 7.58
C GLY A 141 11.02 9.42 9.05
N GLU A 142 9.89 8.88 9.48
CA GLU A 142 9.67 8.35 10.85
C GLU A 142 10.17 6.90 10.96
N PHE A 143 11.44 6.68 10.62
CA PHE A 143 12.00 5.33 10.42
C PHE A 143 11.94 4.42 11.64
N SER A 144 12.09 4.96 12.86
CA SER A 144 11.94 4.14 14.07
C SER A 144 10.52 3.57 14.20
N ALA A 145 9.51 4.40 13.94
CA ALA A 145 8.11 3.99 13.96
C ALA A 145 7.79 3.03 12.81
N ALA A 146 8.32 3.30 11.60
CA ALA A 146 8.16 2.42 10.44
C ALA A 146 8.68 1.00 10.71
N ALA A 147 9.87 0.88 11.33
CA ALA A 147 10.42 -0.42 11.69
C ALA A 147 9.53 -1.18 12.69
N GLU A 148 8.96 -0.49 13.69
CA GLU A 148 8.07 -1.14 14.67
C GLU A 148 6.72 -1.54 14.04
N SER A 149 6.10 -0.68 13.23
CA SER A 149 4.87 -1.01 12.50
C SER A 149 5.09 -2.19 11.54
N ALA A 150 6.21 -2.23 10.83
CA ALA A 150 6.58 -3.33 9.95
C ALA A 150 6.77 -4.66 10.70
N LYS A 151 7.36 -4.64 11.90
CA LYS A 151 7.46 -5.83 12.76
C LYS A 151 6.08 -6.34 13.17
N ILE A 152 5.18 -5.45 13.55
CA ILE A 152 3.80 -5.82 13.89
C ILE A 152 3.11 -6.42 12.67
N ALA A 153 3.23 -5.81 11.48
CA ALA A 153 2.69 -6.33 10.24
C ALA A 153 3.15 -7.76 9.97
N SER A 154 4.47 -8.00 10.02
CA SER A 154 5.06 -9.34 9.84
C SER A 154 4.53 -10.37 10.85
N LEU A 155 4.34 -9.96 12.11
CA LEU A 155 3.76 -10.81 13.15
C LEU A 155 2.28 -11.15 12.86
N MET A 156 1.50 -10.16 12.41
CA MET A 156 0.07 -10.36 12.12
C MET A 156 -0.13 -11.29 10.91
N TYR A 157 0.66 -11.12 9.84
CA TYR A 157 0.67 -12.06 8.72
C TYR A 157 1.01 -13.48 9.18
N SER A 158 2.08 -13.64 9.96
CA SER A 158 2.50 -14.95 10.48
C SER A 158 1.42 -15.62 11.33
N ARG A 159 0.68 -14.86 12.14
CA ARG A 159 -0.44 -15.40 12.95
C ARG A 159 -1.60 -15.93 12.11
N LYS A 160 -1.81 -15.36 10.92
CA LYS A 160 -2.81 -15.84 9.94
C LYS A 160 -2.28 -16.99 9.07
N GLY A 161 -1.01 -17.38 9.22
CA GLY A 161 -0.35 -18.35 8.35
C GLY A 161 0.03 -17.76 6.97
N GLU A 162 -0.02 -16.44 6.85
CA GLU A 162 0.37 -15.70 5.67
C GLU A 162 1.84 -15.25 5.77
N THR A 163 2.46 -14.97 4.63
CA THR A 163 3.81 -14.41 4.57
C THR A 163 3.82 -13.21 3.62
N SER A 164 4.41 -12.11 4.07
CA SER A 164 4.73 -10.97 3.23
C SER A 164 6.20 -10.60 3.46
N ALA A 165 6.92 -10.36 2.37
CA ALA A 165 8.30 -9.90 2.43
C ALA A 165 8.40 -8.38 2.63
N TYR A 166 7.38 -7.61 2.24
CA TYR A 166 7.40 -6.15 2.27
C TYR A 166 7.62 -5.57 3.68
N PRO A 167 6.97 -6.06 4.75
CA PRO A 167 7.30 -5.58 6.09
C PRO A 167 8.76 -5.78 6.47
N LEU A 168 9.40 -6.85 5.99
CA LEU A 168 10.82 -7.10 6.25
C LEU A 168 11.71 -6.14 5.47
N LEU A 169 11.35 -5.79 4.23
CA LEU A 169 12.04 -4.78 3.43
C LEU A 169 11.91 -3.39 4.06
N ILE A 170 10.71 -2.99 4.48
CA ILE A 170 10.47 -1.74 5.22
C ILE A 170 11.35 -1.68 6.47
N ALA A 171 11.32 -2.73 7.29
CA ALA A 171 12.11 -2.78 8.52
C ALA A 171 13.62 -2.73 8.23
N TYR A 172 14.11 -3.42 7.20
CA TYR A 172 15.51 -3.42 6.78
C TYR A 172 16.01 -2.00 6.49
N PHE A 173 15.32 -1.28 5.59
CA PHE A 173 15.71 0.10 5.24
C PHE A 173 15.55 1.05 6.42
N SER A 174 14.46 0.93 7.17
CA SER A 174 14.20 1.77 8.35
C SER A 174 15.27 1.60 9.43
N TYR A 175 15.75 0.38 9.68
CA TYR A 175 16.87 0.15 10.59
C TYR A 175 18.18 0.73 10.09
N HIS A 176 18.44 0.73 8.79
CA HIS A 176 19.62 1.40 8.23
C HIS A 176 19.56 2.90 8.44
N GLU A 177 18.43 3.55 8.14
CA GLU A 177 18.25 4.99 8.33
C GLU A 177 18.39 5.43 9.80
N THR A 178 18.10 4.54 10.76
CA THR A 178 18.30 4.80 12.19
C THR A 178 19.68 4.38 12.71
N GLY A 179 20.60 3.96 11.84
CA GLY A 179 21.93 3.48 12.23
C GLY A 179 21.95 2.12 12.94
N ASN A 180 20.83 1.40 12.96
CA ASN A 180 20.73 0.10 13.63
C ASN A 180 21.12 -1.06 12.71
N ALA A 181 22.38 -1.10 12.28
CA ALA A 181 22.92 -2.08 11.36
C ALA A 181 22.72 -3.54 11.82
N LYS A 182 22.76 -3.79 13.14
CA LYS A 182 22.54 -5.14 13.69
C LYS A 182 21.12 -5.65 13.38
N ASN A 183 20.11 -4.84 13.63
CA ASN A 183 18.73 -5.22 13.36
C ASN A 183 18.47 -5.30 11.84
N ALA A 184 19.02 -4.39 11.04
CA ALA A 184 18.93 -4.45 9.59
C ALA A 184 19.45 -5.79 9.03
N LEU A 185 20.68 -6.19 9.40
CA LEU A 185 21.25 -7.47 8.98
C LEU A 185 20.44 -8.68 9.48
N THR A 186 19.92 -8.62 10.70
CA THR A 186 19.09 -9.71 11.24
C THR A 186 17.81 -9.85 10.45
N THR A 187 17.18 -8.73 10.11
CA THR A 187 15.95 -8.69 9.32
C THR A 187 16.18 -9.22 7.90
N LEU A 188 17.26 -8.79 7.24
CA LEU A 188 17.59 -9.28 5.90
C LEU A 188 17.89 -10.78 5.88
N ARG A 189 18.60 -11.30 6.88
CA ARG A 189 18.86 -12.74 7.02
C ARG A 189 17.55 -13.52 7.22
N TYR A 190 16.62 -12.98 8.01
CA TYR A 190 15.32 -13.59 8.20
C TYR A 190 14.49 -13.56 6.90
N ALA A 191 14.46 -12.43 6.21
CA ALA A 191 13.81 -12.30 4.91
C ALA A 191 14.36 -13.32 3.90
N ASN A 192 15.68 -13.43 3.81
CA ASN A 192 16.34 -14.37 2.91
C ASN A 192 16.03 -15.85 3.20
N LYS A 193 15.90 -16.21 4.47
CA LYS A 193 15.53 -17.57 4.89
C LYS A 193 14.07 -17.92 4.55
N ASN A 194 13.17 -16.93 4.59
CA ASN A 194 11.72 -17.12 4.50
C ASN A 194 11.11 -16.53 3.23
N LYS A 195 11.92 -16.05 2.29
CA LYS A 195 11.43 -15.49 1.02
C LYS A 195 10.69 -16.55 0.19
N PRO A 196 9.72 -16.14 -0.64
CA PRO A 196 9.07 -17.05 -1.56
C PRO A 196 10.08 -17.63 -2.56
N VAL A 197 9.85 -18.85 -3.01
CA VAL A 197 10.73 -19.50 -4.00
C VAL A 197 10.24 -19.13 -5.40
N ASN A 198 11.14 -18.58 -6.23
CA ASN A 198 10.89 -18.20 -7.62
C ASN A 198 9.68 -17.26 -7.81
N GLN A 199 9.41 -16.42 -6.84
CA GLN A 199 8.34 -15.44 -6.89
C GLN A 199 8.84 -14.07 -6.41
N TRP A 200 8.27 -13.01 -6.94
CA TRP A 200 8.52 -11.65 -6.49
C TRP A 200 8.03 -11.46 -5.04
N PRO A 201 8.76 -10.72 -4.17
CA PRO A 201 10.00 -9.97 -4.41
C PRO A 201 11.29 -10.73 -3.99
N ALA A 202 11.37 -12.06 -4.15
CA ALA A 202 12.55 -12.82 -3.78
C ALA A 202 13.86 -12.32 -4.47
N PRO A 203 13.85 -11.92 -5.77
CA PRO A 203 15.04 -11.34 -6.40
C PRO A 203 15.52 -10.05 -5.72
N VAL A 204 14.62 -9.20 -5.20
CA VAL A 204 14.99 -8.01 -4.42
C VAL A 204 15.78 -8.40 -3.18
N ILE A 205 15.34 -9.43 -2.45
CA ILE A 205 16.03 -9.91 -1.25
C ILE A 205 17.41 -10.49 -1.61
N ASP A 206 17.54 -11.17 -2.76
CA ASP A 206 18.81 -11.69 -3.23
C ASP A 206 19.77 -10.56 -3.63
N TYR A 207 19.29 -9.51 -4.29
CA TYR A 207 20.05 -8.31 -4.60
C TYR A 207 20.56 -7.60 -3.33
N LEU A 208 19.68 -7.34 -2.37
CA LEU A 208 20.06 -6.73 -1.09
C LEU A 208 21.02 -7.61 -0.25
N SER A 209 21.03 -8.91 -0.51
CA SER A 209 21.95 -9.88 0.10
C SER A 209 23.24 -10.08 -0.69
N GLU A 210 23.47 -9.28 -1.74
CA GLU A 210 24.66 -9.31 -2.63
C GLU A 210 24.87 -10.69 -3.31
N LYS A 211 23.80 -11.43 -3.57
CA LYS A 211 23.86 -12.72 -4.28
C LYS A 211 23.70 -12.59 -5.79
N ILE A 212 23.04 -11.55 -6.21
CA ILE A 212 22.82 -11.17 -7.61
C ILE A 212 23.15 -9.68 -7.75
N ASP A 213 23.51 -9.28 -8.96
CA ASP A 213 23.74 -7.87 -9.27
C ASP A 213 22.45 -7.16 -9.75
N GLU A 214 22.57 -5.86 -10.06
CA GLU A 214 21.46 -5.05 -10.56
C GLU A 214 20.90 -5.58 -11.89
N SER A 215 21.77 -5.97 -12.81
CA SER A 215 21.38 -6.51 -14.13
C SER A 215 20.58 -7.81 -13.97
N ASP A 216 21.02 -8.65 -13.05
CA ASP A 216 20.30 -9.87 -12.68
C ASP A 216 18.91 -9.54 -12.12
N LEU A 217 18.81 -8.60 -11.16
CA LEU A 217 17.52 -8.19 -10.58
C LEU A 217 16.54 -7.71 -11.66
N ILE A 218 16.98 -6.82 -12.54
CA ILE A 218 16.13 -6.30 -13.62
C ILE A 218 15.70 -7.43 -14.59
N SER A 219 16.52 -8.45 -14.79
CA SER A 219 16.17 -9.59 -15.64
C SER A 219 15.00 -10.44 -15.13
N PHE A 220 14.70 -10.38 -13.83
CA PHE A 220 13.56 -11.07 -13.21
C PHE A 220 12.24 -10.30 -13.30
N VAL A 221 12.27 -9.04 -13.72
CA VAL A 221 11.07 -8.19 -13.83
C VAL A 221 10.17 -8.69 -14.96
N THR A 222 8.88 -8.83 -14.66
CA THR A 222 7.88 -9.34 -15.62
C THR A 222 6.74 -8.36 -15.93
N ASN A 223 6.61 -7.31 -15.12
CA ASN A 223 5.54 -6.31 -15.24
C ASN A 223 5.96 -4.95 -14.65
N SER A 224 5.17 -3.90 -14.91
CA SER A 224 5.48 -2.53 -14.49
C SER A 224 5.50 -2.31 -12.96
N ALA A 225 4.76 -3.11 -12.21
CA ALA A 225 4.80 -3.04 -10.74
C ALA A 225 6.16 -3.53 -10.24
N GLU A 226 6.60 -4.70 -10.67
CA GLU A 226 7.91 -5.26 -10.32
C GLU A 226 9.06 -4.37 -10.79
N GLU A 227 8.92 -3.72 -11.97
CA GLU A 227 9.93 -2.79 -12.47
C GLU A 227 10.05 -1.55 -11.56
N THR A 228 8.91 -1.01 -11.12
CA THR A 228 8.86 0.11 -10.18
C THR A 228 9.50 -0.26 -8.84
N GLU A 229 9.17 -1.41 -8.31
CA GLU A 229 9.75 -1.93 -7.07
C GLU A 229 11.25 -2.16 -7.22
N ALA A 230 11.72 -2.81 -8.31
CA ALA A 230 13.14 -3.04 -8.56
C ALA A 230 13.93 -1.73 -8.56
N HIS A 231 13.51 -0.75 -9.36
CA HIS A 231 14.18 0.55 -9.41
C HIS A 231 14.15 1.28 -8.06
N THR A 232 13.04 1.18 -7.30
CA THR A 232 12.98 1.80 -5.98
C THR A 232 13.97 1.15 -5.01
N TYR A 233 14.00 -0.19 -4.94
CA TYR A 233 14.91 -0.89 -4.02
C TYR A 233 16.38 -0.75 -4.41
N ILE A 234 16.71 -0.70 -5.71
CA ILE A 234 18.06 -0.36 -6.18
C ILE A 234 18.43 1.06 -5.71
N GLY A 235 17.55 2.03 -5.96
CA GLY A 235 17.80 3.42 -5.55
C GLY A 235 17.97 3.57 -4.04
N LEU A 236 17.15 2.90 -3.24
CA LEU A 236 17.30 2.89 -1.78
C LEU A 236 18.62 2.25 -1.34
N TYR A 237 19.01 1.14 -1.94
CA TYR A 237 20.26 0.44 -1.59
C TYR A 237 21.50 1.26 -1.96
N LEU A 238 21.53 1.86 -3.16
CA LEU A 238 22.60 2.74 -3.59
C LEU A 238 22.77 3.95 -2.66
N ARG A 239 21.66 4.50 -2.14
CA ARG A 239 21.74 5.55 -1.10
C ARG A 239 22.43 5.07 0.16
N LEU A 240 22.14 3.85 0.63
CA LEU A 240 22.83 3.28 1.80
C LEU A 240 24.34 3.13 1.58
N LEU A 241 24.73 2.91 0.32
CA LEU A 241 26.15 2.82 -0.08
C LEU A 241 26.81 4.19 -0.33
N GLY A 242 26.05 5.29 -0.24
CA GLY A 242 26.52 6.65 -0.52
C GLY A 242 26.62 6.99 -2.01
N GLN A 243 26.12 6.14 -2.90
CA GLN A 243 26.10 6.31 -4.36
C GLN A 243 24.87 7.14 -4.77
N ASN A 244 24.86 8.41 -4.34
CA ASN A 244 23.66 9.25 -4.44
C ASN A 244 23.27 9.64 -5.87
N ASP A 245 24.22 9.75 -6.79
CA ASP A 245 23.92 10.12 -8.18
C ASP A 245 23.21 8.98 -8.92
N GLU A 246 23.72 7.76 -8.79
CA GLU A 246 23.10 6.56 -9.34
C GLU A 246 21.75 6.29 -8.67
N ALA A 247 21.66 6.39 -7.37
CA ALA A 247 20.41 6.27 -6.61
C ALA A 247 19.34 7.25 -7.14
N SER A 248 19.73 8.51 -7.40
CA SER A 248 18.84 9.54 -7.93
C SER A 248 18.32 9.20 -9.33
N GLN A 249 19.11 8.52 -10.16
CA GLN A 249 18.65 8.10 -11.50
C GLN A 249 17.50 7.10 -11.38
N HIS A 250 17.65 6.07 -10.55
CA HIS A 250 16.60 5.07 -10.30
C HIS A 250 15.33 5.69 -9.71
N LEU A 251 15.45 6.50 -8.67
CA LEU A 251 14.28 7.11 -8.01
C LEU A 251 13.57 8.13 -8.93
N LYS A 252 14.30 8.84 -9.80
CA LYS A 252 13.69 9.70 -10.82
C LYS A 252 13.00 8.90 -11.91
N TRP A 253 13.58 7.75 -12.31
CA TRP A 253 12.93 6.86 -13.25
C TRP A 253 11.56 6.42 -12.70
N VAL A 254 11.50 6.00 -11.44
CA VAL A 254 10.23 5.63 -10.77
C VAL A 254 9.24 6.79 -10.79
N SER A 255 9.66 8.02 -10.47
CA SER A 255 8.77 9.18 -10.46
C SER A 255 8.19 9.51 -11.84
N ASN A 256 8.90 9.18 -12.92
CA ASN A 256 8.52 9.54 -14.30
C ASN A 256 7.78 8.41 -15.02
N TYR A 257 8.08 7.16 -14.71
CA TYR A 257 7.66 5.99 -15.49
C TYR A 257 7.07 4.86 -14.63
N GLY A 258 7.20 4.95 -13.31
CA GLY A 258 6.76 3.91 -12.39
C GLY A 258 5.25 3.73 -12.36
N ASN A 259 4.83 2.57 -11.90
CA ASN A 259 3.42 2.23 -11.69
C ASN A 259 2.91 2.90 -10.41
N PRO A 260 1.90 3.79 -10.48
CA PRO A 260 1.39 4.51 -9.31
C PRO A 260 0.64 3.63 -8.30
N ASN A 261 0.34 2.38 -8.67
CA ASN A 261 -0.46 1.47 -7.84
C ASN A 261 0.39 0.64 -6.85
N VAL A 262 1.68 0.96 -6.69
CA VAL A 262 2.56 0.34 -5.68
C VAL A 262 3.07 1.39 -4.69
N PHE A 263 3.27 0.99 -3.43
CA PHE A 263 3.74 1.90 -2.38
C PHE A 263 5.10 2.51 -2.68
N GLU A 264 5.97 1.76 -3.35
CA GLU A 264 7.32 2.14 -3.74
C GLU A 264 7.33 3.36 -4.67
N TYR A 265 6.33 3.50 -5.54
CA TYR A 265 6.17 4.69 -6.40
C TYR A 265 6.02 5.96 -5.57
N THR A 266 5.11 5.94 -4.61
CA THR A 266 4.86 7.09 -3.74
C THR A 266 6.05 7.38 -2.82
N LEU A 267 6.73 6.33 -2.32
CA LEU A 267 7.96 6.47 -1.54
C LEU A 267 9.08 7.14 -2.36
N ALA A 268 9.33 6.70 -3.58
CA ALA A 268 10.37 7.28 -4.44
C ALA A 268 10.10 8.77 -4.73
N ARG A 269 8.83 9.13 -4.97
CA ARG A 269 8.42 10.53 -5.13
C ARG A 269 8.64 11.35 -3.87
N ALA A 270 8.29 10.83 -2.70
CA ALA A 270 8.51 11.50 -1.42
C ALA A 270 10.00 11.79 -1.19
N ILE A 271 10.88 10.82 -1.47
CA ILE A 271 12.33 10.96 -1.36
C ILE A 271 12.85 12.03 -2.33
N ASN A 272 12.42 12.02 -3.60
CA ASN A 272 12.85 13.00 -4.59
C ASN A 272 12.44 14.42 -4.20
N LEU A 273 11.23 14.61 -3.65
CA LEU A 273 10.78 15.92 -3.15
C LEU A 273 11.64 16.41 -1.99
N GLN A 274 11.95 15.57 -1.02
CA GLN A 274 12.80 15.91 0.12
C GLN A 274 14.23 16.30 -0.33
N THR A 275 14.79 15.56 -1.27
CA THR A 275 16.13 15.83 -1.82
C THR A 275 16.17 17.17 -2.55
N ASN A 276 15.14 17.50 -3.34
CA ASN A 276 15.05 18.78 -4.05
C ASN A 276 14.89 19.97 -3.10
N VAL A 277 14.10 19.83 -2.04
CA VAL A 277 13.93 20.89 -1.02
C VAL A 277 15.25 21.14 -0.29
N ALA A 278 15.99 20.09 0.07
CA ALA A 278 17.30 20.24 0.69
C ALA A 278 18.33 20.92 -0.23
N ALA A 279 18.30 20.63 -1.54
CA ALA A 279 19.20 21.26 -2.53
C ALA A 279 18.90 22.74 -2.79
N ILE A 280 17.67 23.22 -2.56
CA ILE A 280 17.29 24.62 -2.72
C ILE A 280 17.64 25.45 -1.45
N ALA A 281 17.74 24.80 -0.30
CA ALA A 281 18.01 25.44 0.99
C ALA A 281 19.51 25.70 1.25
N HIS A 282 20.40 25.25 0.36
CA HIS A 282 21.85 25.47 0.37
C HIS A 282 22.28 26.30 -0.82
#